data_0044c5311d6c12e98310f140ed9ac4ec
#
_entry.id   0044c5311d6c12e98310f140ed9ac4ec
#
_cell.length_a   1.000
_cell.length_b   1.000
_cell.length_c   1.000
_cell.angle_alpha   90.00
_cell.angle_beta   90.00
_cell.angle_gamma   90.00
#
_symmetry.space_group_name_H-M   'P 1'
#
loop_
_entity.id
_entity.type
_entity.pdbx_description
1 polymer ?
#
loop_
_entity_poly.entity_id
_entity_poly.type
_entity_poly.pdbx_seq_one_letter_code
_entity_poly.pdbx_strand_id
1 'polypeptide(L)'
;LGHDDPTMIRTLEDYITSDAMENEYNEEHPFVATEIPLDDKKVIELFHGTEILGIKPEDIDGCKLGCLGIPEFGTDFVIQMVQDTKPQTLSDLIRISGLSHGTNVWLGNAQELVKSGKATISTAICTRDDIMIYLINKGMESVRKGKGLKPEWEEAMKAQDVPDWYIWSCKKISYMFPKAHAAAYVMMAYRIAYCKINYPLAYYGAYFGIRANAFSYELMCQGKDKLNYYMKDYKRRSDSLSNKEQDVLKDMKIVQEMYARGYEFLPLDIYKAKATKFQIIDGKLMPPLSSIEGMGEKAAEAVEEAAKDGPYLSLDDFRQRTKVSKTVIEFMSDLGLFGNL
;
A
#
# COMPACT_ATOMS: atom_id res chain seq x y z
N LEU A 1 -2.01 12.16 -2.07
CA LEU A 1 -1.87 10.86 -2.76
C LEU A 1 -0.65 10.80 -3.70
N GLY A 2 -0.26 11.88 -4.34
CA GLY A 2 0.80 11.90 -5.37
C GLY A 2 2.24 11.91 -4.86
N HIS A 3 2.51 12.06 -3.57
CA HIS A 3 3.86 12.21 -3.03
C HIS A 3 4.40 10.96 -2.35
N ASP A 4 3.53 10.06 -1.86
CA ASP A 4 3.95 8.88 -1.10
C ASP A 4 4.60 7.81 -1.98
N ASP A 5 4.05 7.55 -3.16
CA ASP A 5 4.54 6.48 -4.02
C ASP A 5 5.96 6.72 -4.54
N PRO A 6 6.31 7.91 -5.08
CA PRO A 6 7.71 8.21 -5.45
C PRO A 6 8.66 8.15 -4.26
N THR A 7 8.23 8.62 -3.09
CA THR A 7 9.04 8.57 -1.86
C THR A 7 9.26 7.13 -1.43
N MET A 8 8.22 6.30 -1.50
CA MET A 8 8.31 4.88 -1.19
C MET A 8 9.29 4.14 -2.13
N ILE A 9 9.22 4.40 -3.43
CA ILE A 9 10.13 3.81 -4.41
C ILE A 9 11.58 4.20 -4.12
N ARG A 10 11.84 5.47 -3.83
CA ARG A 10 13.18 5.95 -3.48
C ARG A 10 13.70 5.28 -2.20
N THR A 11 12.85 5.16 -1.21
CA THR A 11 13.19 4.47 0.05
C THR A 11 13.48 2.99 -0.19
N LEU A 12 12.74 2.32 -1.06
CA LEU A 12 13.01 0.93 -1.46
C LEU A 12 14.37 0.81 -2.15
N GLU A 13 14.68 1.71 -3.07
CA GLU A 13 15.99 1.75 -3.73
C GLU A 13 17.12 1.89 -2.71
N ASP A 14 16.97 2.80 -1.74
CA ASP A 14 17.95 3.02 -0.68
C ASP A 14 18.15 1.78 0.19
N TYR A 15 17.09 1.13 0.64
CA TYR A 15 17.19 -0.10 1.45
C TYR A 15 17.84 -1.25 0.70
N ILE A 16 17.43 -1.48 -0.55
CA ILE A 16 17.93 -2.62 -1.35
C ILE A 16 19.39 -2.42 -1.72
N THR A 17 19.81 -1.18 -1.98
CA THR A 17 21.19 -0.83 -2.32
C THR A 17 22.12 -0.84 -1.11
N SER A 18 21.58 -0.65 0.10
CA SER A 18 22.38 -0.58 1.33
C SER A 18 23.03 -1.92 1.70
N ASP A 19 24.08 -1.86 2.54
CA ASP A 19 24.78 -3.03 3.07
C ASP A 19 23.93 -3.84 4.06
N ALA A 20 22.74 -3.34 4.45
CA ALA A 20 21.87 -3.99 5.41
C ALA A 20 21.19 -5.26 4.87
N MET A 21 21.17 -5.43 3.53
CA MET A 21 20.58 -6.57 2.85
C MET A 21 21.63 -7.30 2.02
N GLU A 22 21.67 -8.63 2.15
CA GLU A 22 22.46 -9.45 1.25
C GLU A 22 21.77 -9.58 -0.10
N ASN A 23 22.33 -8.94 -1.12
CA ASN A 23 21.90 -9.05 -2.50
C ASN A 23 23.02 -8.61 -3.46
N GLU A 24 22.74 -8.59 -4.75
CA GLU A 24 23.69 -8.22 -5.81
C GLU A 24 23.93 -6.71 -5.93
N TYR A 25 23.14 -5.88 -5.24
CA TYR A 25 23.19 -4.42 -5.35
C TYR A 25 24.06 -3.80 -4.25
N ASN A 26 24.71 -2.68 -4.58
CA ASN A 26 25.55 -1.88 -3.69
C ASN A 26 25.67 -0.45 -4.24
N GLU A 27 26.48 0.41 -3.61
CA GLU A 27 26.67 1.80 -4.07
C GLU A 27 27.26 1.91 -5.48
N GLU A 28 28.10 0.96 -5.89
CA GLU A 28 28.68 0.94 -7.25
C GLU A 28 27.67 0.43 -8.28
N HIS A 29 26.80 -0.49 -7.89
CA HIS A 29 25.77 -1.08 -8.71
C HIS A 29 24.42 -0.96 -8.00
N PRO A 30 23.83 0.25 -7.94
CA PRO A 30 22.59 0.47 -7.18
C PRO A 30 21.39 -0.21 -7.78
N PHE A 31 20.44 -0.57 -6.93
CA PHE A 31 19.11 -1.00 -7.38
C PHE A 31 18.35 0.19 -7.94
N VAL A 32 17.87 0.08 -9.17
CA VAL A 32 17.09 1.12 -9.85
C VAL A 32 15.70 0.57 -10.18
N ALA A 33 14.67 1.14 -9.58
CA ALA A 33 13.31 0.65 -9.70
C ALA A 33 12.77 0.67 -11.14
N THR A 34 13.24 1.63 -11.97
CA THR A 34 12.84 1.71 -13.38
C THR A 34 13.35 0.55 -14.23
N GLU A 35 14.31 -0.22 -13.73
CA GLU A 35 14.82 -1.43 -14.39
C GLU A 35 14.01 -2.68 -14.07
N ILE A 36 13.04 -2.60 -13.15
CA ILE A 36 12.14 -3.71 -12.83
C ILE A 36 11.30 -4.06 -14.06
N PRO A 37 11.29 -5.34 -14.50
CA PRO A 37 10.44 -5.76 -15.60
C PRO A 37 8.96 -5.56 -15.26
N LEU A 38 8.18 -5.05 -16.21
CA LEU A 38 6.74 -4.82 -16.03
C LEU A 38 5.88 -6.00 -16.52
N ASP A 39 6.50 -7.12 -16.83
CA ASP A 39 5.88 -8.36 -17.30
C ASP A 39 6.22 -9.58 -16.41
N ASP A 40 6.55 -9.35 -15.16
CA ASP A 40 6.89 -10.40 -14.21
C ASP A 40 5.63 -11.17 -13.77
N LYS A 41 5.58 -12.46 -14.10
CA LYS A 41 4.44 -13.32 -13.75
C LYS A 41 4.24 -13.47 -12.24
N LYS A 42 5.29 -13.40 -11.44
CA LYS A 42 5.20 -13.48 -9.98
C LYS A 42 4.45 -12.28 -9.40
N VAL A 43 4.64 -11.09 -9.97
CA VAL A 43 3.91 -9.90 -9.56
C VAL A 43 2.41 -10.08 -9.84
N ILE A 44 2.06 -10.62 -10.98
CA ILE A 44 0.65 -10.90 -11.32
C ILE A 44 0.04 -11.93 -10.36
N GLU A 45 0.78 -12.92 -9.92
CA GLU A 45 0.31 -13.91 -8.93
C GLU A 45 -0.10 -13.27 -7.60
N LEU A 46 0.48 -12.13 -7.23
CA LEU A 46 0.08 -11.36 -6.06
C LEU A 46 -1.39 -10.92 -6.14
N PHE A 47 -1.89 -10.69 -7.33
CA PHE A 47 -3.27 -10.28 -7.60
C PHE A 47 -4.24 -11.46 -7.79
N HIS A 48 -3.75 -12.70 -7.70
CA HIS A 48 -4.56 -13.91 -7.81
C HIS A 48 -4.70 -14.69 -6.51
N GLY A 49 -3.82 -14.46 -5.54
CA GLY A 49 -3.83 -15.19 -4.29
C GLY A 49 -2.74 -14.73 -3.33
N THR A 50 -2.58 -15.48 -2.24
CA THR A 50 -1.57 -15.23 -1.19
C THR A 50 -0.38 -16.19 -1.28
N GLU A 51 -0.43 -17.17 -2.15
CA GLU A 51 0.56 -18.25 -2.25
C GLU A 51 1.97 -17.74 -2.58
N ILE A 52 2.07 -16.71 -3.43
CA ILE A 52 3.35 -16.09 -3.77
C ILE A 52 4.06 -15.49 -2.55
N LEU A 53 3.32 -15.10 -1.53
CA LEU A 53 3.86 -14.61 -0.26
C LEU A 53 4.15 -15.73 0.74
N GLY A 54 3.82 -16.98 0.42
CA GLY A 54 4.02 -18.13 1.29
C GLY A 54 3.05 -18.21 2.47
N ILE A 55 1.89 -17.56 2.39
CA ILE A 55 0.89 -17.51 3.45
C ILE A 55 -0.48 -17.93 2.93
N LYS A 56 -1.39 -18.22 3.86
CA LYS A 56 -2.79 -18.56 3.58
C LYS A 56 -3.70 -17.39 3.90
N PRO A 57 -4.88 -17.30 3.27
CA PRO A 57 -5.87 -16.27 3.62
C PRO A 57 -6.22 -16.24 5.11
N GLU A 58 -6.28 -17.40 5.77
CA GLU A 58 -6.57 -17.52 7.21
C GLU A 58 -5.52 -16.82 8.08
N ASP A 59 -4.28 -16.72 7.60
CA ASP A 59 -3.18 -16.06 8.31
C ASP A 59 -3.33 -14.52 8.33
N ILE A 60 -4.16 -13.99 7.45
CA ILE A 60 -4.39 -12.54 7.27
C ILE A 60 -5.89 -12.20 7.24
N ASP A 61 -6.64 -12.75 8.19
CA ASP A 61 -8.07 -12.48 8.40
C ASP A 61 -8.97 -12.77 7.18
N GLY A 62 -8.61 -13.77 6.39
CA GLY A 62 -9.40 -14.19 5.23
C GLY A 62 -9.19 -13.34 3.99
N CYS A 63 -8.23 -12.43 3.96
CA CYS A 63 -7.87 -11.71 2.74
C CYS A 63 -7.34 -12.69 1.70
N LYS A 64 -7.98 -12.73 0.54
CA LYS A 64 -7.70 -13.74 -0.48
C LYS A 64 -6.56 -13.39 -1.44
N LEU A 65 -6.07 -12.17 -1.40
CA LEU A 65 -5.03 -11.67 -2.29
C LEU A 65 -3.84 -11.11 -1.52
N GLY A 66 -2.68 -11.07 -2.17
CA GLY A 66 -1.46 -10.48 -1.62
C GLY A 66 -1.35 -8.95 -1.77
N CYS A 67 -2.47 -8.27 -2.03
CA CYS A 67 -2.49 -6.84 -2.38
C CYS A 67 -2.43 -5.88 -1.21
N LEU A 68 -2.49 -6.35 0.04
CA LEU A 68 -2.47 -5.45 1.20
C LEU A 68 -1.22 -4.54 1.16
N GLY A 69 -1.44 -3.25 1.35
CA GLY A 69 -0.39 -2.25 1.33
C GLY A 69 0.13 -1.86 -0.05
N ILE A 70 -0.37 -2.46 -1.12
CA ILE A 70 -0.01 -2.06 -2.49
C ILE A 70 -0.84 -0.82 -2.86
N PRO A 71 -0.19 0.29 -3.28
CA PRO A 71 -0.92 1.47 -3.73
C PRO A 71 -1.91 1.12 -4.83
N GLU A 72 -3.04 1.77 -4.89
CA GLU A 72 -4.14 1.58 -5.84
C GLU A 72 -4.96 0.30 -5.64
N PHE A 73 -4.40 -0.77 -5.07
CA PHE A 73 -5.01 -2.11 -5.04
C PHE A 73 -5.25 -2.66 -3.64
N GLY A 74 -4.90 -1.93 -2.59
CA GLY A 74 -4.90 -2.45 -1.22
C GLY A 74 -6.20 -2.26 -0.43
N THR A 75 -7.21 -1.60 -0.97
CA THR A 75 -8.50 -1.41 -0.30
C THR A 75 -9.43 -2.60 -0.52
N ASP A 76 -10.37 -2.83 0.40
CA ASP A 76 -11.33 -3.92 0.27
C ASP A 76 -12.15 -3.85 -1.03
N PHE A 77 -12.54 -2.65 -1.42
CA PHE A 77 -13.28 -2.40 -2.66
C PHE A 77 -12.49 -2.85 -3.89
N VAL A 78 -11.22 -2.46 -3.98
CA VAL A 78 -10.37 -2.81 -5.13
C VAL A 78 -9.96 -4.28 -5.09
N ILE A 79 -9.69 -4.85 -3.91
CA ILE A 79 -9.41 -6.28 -3.76
C ILE A 79 -10.57 -7.12 -4.31
N GLN A 80 -11.80 -6.75 -3.99
CA GLN A 80 -12.98 -7.43 -4.53
C GLN A 80 -13.06 -7.29 -6.05
N MET A 81 -12.78 -6.10 -6.58
CA MET A 81 -12.76 -5.87 -8.04
C MET A 81 -11.68 -6.72 -8.74
N VAL A 82 -10.51 -6.83 -8.14
CA VAL A 82 -9.43 -7.69 -8.65
C VAL A 82 -9.85 -9.16 -8.67
N GLN A 83 -10.53 -9.63 -7.62
CA GLN A 83 -11.08 -11.00 -7.58
C GLN A 83 -12.10 -11.23 -8.69
N ASP A 84 -12.98 -10.27 -8.94
CA ASP A 84 -14.03 -10.37 -9.97
C ASP A 84 -13.46 -10.33 -11.40
N THR A 85 -12.38 -9.58 -11.62
CA THR A 85 -11.82 -9.32 -12.95
C THR A 85 -10.64 -10.20 -13.34
N LYS A 86 -9.94 -10.79 -12.38
CA LYS A 86 -8.80 -11.70 -12.58
C LYS A 86 -7.76 -11.18 -13.58
N PRO A 87 -7.04 -10.09 -13.24
CA PRO A 87 -6.08 -9.47 -14.15
C PRO A 87 -4.92 -10.42 -14.49
N GLN A 88 -4.43 -10.37 -15.73
CA GLN A 88 -3.35 -11.20 -16.23
C GLN A 88 -2.11 -10.41 -16.64
N THR A 89 -2.26 -9.10 -16.83
CA THR A 89 -1.21 -8.22 -17.36
C THR A 89 -1.21 -6.88 -16.68
N LEU A 90 -0.13 -6.13 -16.85
CA LEU A 90 -0.05 -4.72 -16.43
C LEU A 90 -1.21 -3.91 -17.04
N SER A 91 -1.54 -4.15 -18.31
CA SER A 91 -2.65 -3.50 -18.99
C SER A 91 -3.98 -3.72 -18.27
N ASP A 92 -4.23 -4.93 -17.79
CA ASP A 92 -5.44 -5.24 -17.00
C ASP A 92 -5.45 -4.48 -15.67
N LEU A 93 -4.30 -4.36 -15.00
CA LEU A 93 -4.18 -3.58 -13.77
C LEU A 93 -4.47 -2.09 -14.00
N ILE A 94 -4.01 -1.54 -15.12
CA ILE A 94 -4.31 -0.15 -15.51
C ILE A 94 -5.82 0.03 -15.71
N ARG A 95 -6.48 -0.92 -16.34
CA ARG A 95 -7.93 -0.91 -16.52
C ARG A 95 -8.68 -0.96 -15.19
N ILE A 96 -8.25 -1.79 -14.26
CA ILE A 96 -8.82 -1.87 -12.90
C ILE A 96 -8.67 -0.53 -12.18
N SER A 97 -7.52 0.11 -12.27
CA SER A 97 -7.31 1.45 -11.70
C SER A 97 -8.29 2.47 -12.30
N GLY A 98 -8.50 2.45 -13.60
CA GLY A 98 -9.49 3.30 -14.26
C GLY A 98 -10.92 3.05 -13.76
N LEU A 99 -11.30 1.78 -13.61
CA LEU A 99 -12.61 1.39 -13.10
C LEU A 99 -12.84 1.84 -11.65
N SER A 100 -11.80 1.82 -10.82
CA SER A 100 -11.90 2.14 -9.40
C SER A 100 -11.95 3.63 -9.10
N HIS A 101 -11.37 4.47 -9.96
CA HIS A 101 -11.25 5.92 -9.76
C HIS A 101 -12.34 6.75 -10.44
N GLY A 102 -13.10 6.16 -11.35
CA GLY A 102 -14.20 6.84 -12.02
C GLY A 102 -15.47 6.85 -11.18
N THR A 103 -16.43 7.70 -11.56
CA THR A 103 -17.75 7.74 -10.94
C THR A 103 -18.76 7.03 -11.83
N ASN A 104 -19.45 6.03 -11.28
CA ASN A 104 -20.42 5.18 -12.00
C ASN A 104 -19.79 4.44 -13.19
N VAL A 105 -18.54 4.07 -13.07
CA VAL A 105 -17.81 3.27 -14.07
C VAL A 105 -17.87 1.78 -13.74
N TRP A 106 -17.64 1.41 -12.47
CA TRP A 106 -17.64 0.01 -12.02
C TRP A 106 -18.99 -0.42 -11.44
N LEU A 107 -19.39 0.12 -10.29
CA LEU A 107 -20.63 -0.27 -9.61
C LEU A 107 -21.86 0.08 -10.47
N GLY A 108 -22.74 -0.90 -10.64
CA GLY A 108 -23.95 -0.73 -11.45
C GLY A 108 -23.68 -0.50 -12.95
N ASN A 109 -22.45 -0.71 -13.42
CA ASN A 109 -22.02 -0.53 -14.80
C ASN A 109 -21.12 -1.69 -15.24
N ALA A 110 -19.81 -1.49 -15.37
CA ALA A 110 -18.89 -2.52 -15.83
C ALA A 110 -18.96 -3.80 -14.98
N GLN A 111 -19.19 -3.69 -13.68
CA GLN A 111 -19.40 -4.83 -12.80
C GLN A 111 -20.51 -5.77 -13.30
N GLU A 112 -21.66 -5.23 -13.68
CA GLU A 112 -22.78 -6.03 -14.18
C GLU A 112 -22.46 -6.66 -15.54
N LEU A 113 -21.78 -5.91 -16.40
CA LEU A 113 -21.38 -6.38 -17.72
C LEU A 113 -20.39 -7.53 -17.64
N VAL A 114 -19.41 -7.45 -16.75
CA VAL A 114 -18.42 -8.49 -16.52
C VAL A 114 -19.07 -9.73 -15.90
N LYS A 115 -19.89 -9.55 -14.86
CA LYS A 115 -20.59 -10.67 -14.19
C LYS A 115 -21.56 -11.39 -15.13
N SER A 116 -22.24 -10.68 -16.01
CA SER A 116 -23.19 -11.27 -16.97
C SER A 116 -22.52 -11.85 -18.23
N GLY A 117 -21.21 -11.68 -18.39
CA GLY A 117 -20.48 -12.15 -19.56
C GLY A 117 -20.67 -11.30 -20.82
N LYS A 118 -21.37 -10.17 -20.75
CA LYS A 118 -21.55 -9.25 -21.89
C LYS A 118 -20.27 -8.52 -22.27
N ALA A 119 -19.40 -8.29 -21.29
CA ALA A 119 -18.10 -7.66 -21.48
C ALA A 119 -17.05 -8.36 -20.62
N THR A 120 -15.78 -8.18 -20.99
CA THR A 120 -14.61 -8.55 -20.22
C THR A 120 -13.90 -7.27 -19.74
N ILE A 121 -12.90 -7.42 -18.88
CA ILE A 121 -12.05 -6.28 -18.50
C ILE A 121 -11.40 -5.62 -19.72
N SER A 122 -11.14 -6.39 -20.78
CA SER A 122 -10.54 -5.89 -22.03
C SER A 122 -11.52 -5.12 -22.92
N THR A 123 -12.80 -5.36 -22.79
CA THR A 123 -13.84 -4.76 -23.65
C THR A 123 -14.72 -3.75 -22.94
N ALA A 124 -14.76 -3.78 -21.58
CA ALA A 124 -15.48 -2.80 -20.78
C ALA A 124 -14.83 -1.43 -20.87
N ILE A 125 -15.65 -0.39 -20.64
CA ILE A 125 -15.17 1.00 -20.57
C ILE A 125 -14.50 1.20 -19.21
N CYS A 126 -13.19 1.45 -19.20
CA CYS A 126 -12.38 1.59 -18.00
C CYS A 126 -11.86 3.03 -17.83
N THR A 127 -11.40 3.64 -18.91
CA THR A 127 -10.83 4.99 -18.91
C THR A 127 -11.51 5.86 -19.98
N ARG A 128 -11.31 7.17 -19.86
CA ARG A 128 -11.80 8.14 -20.83
C ARG A 128 -11.28 7.87 -22.25
N ASP A 129 -10.04 7.43 -22.33
CA ASP A 129 -9.36 7.14 -23.62
C ASP A 129 -9.95 5.93 -24.32
N ASP A 130 -10.50 4.97 -23.59
CA ASP A 130 -11.12 3.77 -24.16
C ASP A 130 -12.30 4.13 -25.06
N ILE A 131 -13.19 5.05 -24.63
CA ILE A 131 -14.30 5.51 -25.44
C ILE A 131 -13.83 6.19 -26.70
N MET A 132 -12.85 7.09 -26.58
CA MET A 132 -12.34 7.84 -27.71
C MET A 132 -11.75 6.91 -28.77
N ILE A 133 -10.88 5.97 -28.37
CA ILE A 133 -10.24 5.02 -29.28
C ILE A 133 -11.27 4.09 -29.91
N TYR A 134 -12.20 3.56 -29.12
CA TYR A 134 -13.26 2.67 -29.62
C TYR A 134 -14.11 3.35 -30.68
N LEU A 135 -14.56 4.56 -30.44
CA LEU A 135 -15.42 5.28 -31.37
C LEU A 135 -14.69 5.74 -32.64
N ILE A 136 -13.42 6.14 -32.53
CA ILE A 136 -12.57 6.43 -33.68
C ILE A 136 -12.45 5.19 -34.58
N ASN A 137 -12.19 4.03 -33.97
CA ASN A 137 -12.11 2.76 -34.72
C ASN A 137 -13.43 2.37 -35.37
N LYS A 138 -14.56 2.87 -34.89
CA LYS A 138 -15.88 2.72 -35.50
C LYS A 138 -16.17 3.78 -36.58
N GLY A 139 -15.22 4.62 -36.93
CA GLY A 139 -15.37 5.64 -37.97
C GLY A 139 -16.07 6.92 -37.50
N MET A 140 -16.20 7.14 -36.19
CA MET A 140 -16.78 8.33 -35.62
C MET A 140 -15.73 9.42 -35.39
N GLU A 141 -15.97 10.61 -35.84
CA GLU A 141 -15.16 11.77 -35.51
C GLU A 141 -15.38 12.19 -34.05
N SER A 142 -14.30 12.37 -33.33
CA SER A 142 -14.14 12.83 -31.94
C SER A 142 -15.40 13.05 -31.10
N VAL A 143 -15.93 11.98 -30.52
CA VAL A 143 -16.92 12.08 -29.45
C VAL A 143 -16.15 12.31 -28.14
N ARG A 144 -16.18 13.53 -27.63
CA ARG A 144 -15.67 13.86 -26.31
C ARG A 144 -16.79 13.72 -25.30
N LYS A 145 -16.75 12.70 -24.49
CA LYS A 145 -17.72 12.56 -23.43
C LYS A 145 -17.41 13.52 -22.26
N GLY A 146 -18.28 14.51 -22.09
CA GLY A 146 -18.36 15.30 -20.88
C GLY A 146 -19.32 14.65 -19.86
N LYS A 147 -20.21 15.42 -19.27
CA LYS A 147 -21.30 14.90 -18.43
C LYS A 147 -22.44 14.37 -19.34
N GLY A 148 -22.69 13.06 -19.25
CA GLY A 148 -23.76 12.42 -20.03
C GLY A 148 -23.39 12.15 -21.48
N LEU A 149 -24.34 11.54 -22.22
CA LEU A 149 -24.23 11.23 -23.63
C LEU A 149 -25.32 12.02 -24.38
N LYS A 150 -24.94 12.82 -25.38
CA LYS A 150 -25.88 13.57 -26.16
C LYS A 150 -26.73 12.66 -27.07
N PRO A 151 -28.03 12.94 -27.28
CA PRO A 151 -28.89 12.13 -28.16
C PRO A 151 -28.32 11.90 -29.55
N GLU A 152 -27.77 12.94 -30.18
CA GLU A 152 -27.16 12.83 -31.50
C GLU A 152 -25.97 11.89 -31.55
N TRP A 153 -25.18 11.78 -30.44
CA TRP A 153 -24.10 10.83 -30.34
C TRP A 153 -24.60 9.41 -30.18
N GLU A 154 -25.69 9.21 -29.43
CA GLU A 154 -26.33 7.90 -29.29
C GLU A 154 -26.82 7.37 -30.62
N GLU A 155 -27.48 8.22 -31.43
CA GLU A 155 -27.93 7.86 -32.78
C GLU A 155 -26.75 7.52 -33.70
N ALA A 156 -25.66 8.32 -33.65
CA ALA A 156 -24.48 8.07 -34.45
C ALA A 156 -23.79 6.75 -34.03
N MET A 157 -23.79 6.43 -32.74
CA MET A 157 -23.26 5.15 -32.24
C MET A 157 -24.06 3.96 -32.75
N LYS A 158 -25.38 4.04 -32.72
CA LYS A 158 -26.31 3.03 -33.27
C LYS A 158 -26.11 2.84 -34.78
N ALA A 159 -25.88 3.90 -35.51
CA ALA A 159 -25.63 3.88 -36.95
C ALA A 159 -24.31 3.20 -37.31
N GLN A 160 -23.34 3.19 -36.41
CA GLN A 160 -22.03 2.52 -36.54
C GLN A 160 -21.95 1.14 -35.86
N ASP A 161 -23.10 0.52 -35.58
CA ASP A 161 -23.21 -0.79 -34.97
C ASP A 161 -22.51 -0.90 -33.61
N VAL A 162 -22.52 0.17 -32.81
CA VAL A 162 -22.05 0.11 -31.43
C VAL A 162 -23.04 -0.71 -30.60
N PRO A 163 -22.60 -1.75 -29.85
CA PRO A 163 -23.50 -2.59 -29.07
C PRO A 163 -24.34 -1.81 -28.07
N ASP A 164 -25.57 -2.24 -27.85
CA ASP A 164 -26.48 -1.60 -26.90
C ASP A 164 -25.92 -1.53 -25.48
N TRP A 165 -25.22 -2.58 -25.05
CA TRP A 165 -24.60 -2.60 -23.72
C TRP A 165 -23.48 -1.55 -23.57
N TYR A 166 -22.78 -1.22 -24.67
CA TYR A 166 -21.74 -0.19 -24.67
C TYR A 166 -22.35 1.20 -24.50
N ILE A 167 -23.43 1.47 -25.24
CA ILE A 167 -24.19 2.73 -25.14
C ILE A 167 -24.78 2.88 -23.73
N TRP A 168 -25.37 1.81 -23.20
CA TRP A 168 -25.92 1.76 -21.84
C TRP A 168 -24.83 2.10 -20.79
N SER A 169 -23.65 1.51 -20.92
CA SER A 169 -22.50 1.78 -20.06
C SER A 169 -22.05 3.24 -20.14
N CYS A 170 -21.91 3.78 -21.35
CA CYS A 170 -21.57 5.20 -21.58
C CYS A 170 -22.54 6.16 -20.89
N LYS A 171 -23.83 5.86 -20.92
CA LYS A 171 -24.88 6.71 -20.31
C LYS A 171 -24.77 6.78 -18.79
N LYS A 172 -24.30 5.73 -18.14
CA LYS A 172 -24.17 5.66 -16.67
C LYS A 172 -22.97 6.40 -16.11
N ILE A 173 -21.93 6.60 -16.91
CA ILE A 173 -20.67 7.17 -16.43
C ILE A 173 -20.81 8.66 -16.15
N SER A 174 -20.49 9.09 -14.93
CA SER A 174 -20.47 10.50 -14.54
C SER A 174 -19.08 11.11 -14.64
N TYR A 175 -18.04 10.35 -14.31
CA TYR A 175 -16.64 10.80 -14.39
C TYR A 175 -15.74 9.64 -14.78
N MET A 176 -14.77 9.92 -15.63
CA MET A 176 -13.80 8.93 -16.11
C MET A 176 -12.38 9.39 -15.86
N PHE A 177 -11.56 8.43 -15.45
CA PHE A 177 -10.15 8.66 -15.16
C PHE A 177 -9.31 8.56 -16.43
N PRO A 178 -8.32 9.47 -16.64
CA PRO A 178 -7.43 9.41 -17.81
C PRO A 178 -6.50 8.20 -17.76
N LYS A 179 -6.31 7.51 -18.87
CA LYS A 179 -5.46 6.33 -18.97
C LYS A 179 -4.00 6.59 -18.62
N ALA A 180 -3.44 7.70 -19.12
CA ALA A 180 -2.05 8.06 -18.84
C ALA A 180 -1.78 8.23 -17.34
N HIS A 181 -2.70 8.86 -16.62
CA HIS A 181 -2.60 9.03 -15.18
C HIS A 181 -2.70 7.68 -14.46
N ALA A 182 -3.67 6.86 -14.82
CA ALA A 182 -3.81 5.50 -14.28
C ALA A 182 -2.55 4.66 -14.53
N ALA A 183 -1.99 4.71 -15.75
CA ALA A 183 -0.78 3.98 -16.10
C ALA A 183 0.42 4.39 -15.24
N ALA A 184 0.62 5.68 -15.01
CA ALA A 184 1.74 6.17 -14.18
C ALA A 184 1.67 5.62 -12.75
N TYR A 185 0.51 5.70 -12.10
CA TYR A 185 0.33 5.18 -10.73
C TYR A 185 0.40 3.66 -10.65
N VAL A 186 -0.14 2.96 -11.63
CA VAL A 186 -0.09 1.49 -11.67
C VAL A 186 1.33 0.99 -11.89
N MET A 187 2.14 1.65 -12.71
CA MET A 187 3.54 1.30 -12.86
C MET A 187 4.31 1.42 -11.55
N MET A 188 4.08 2.47 -10.77
CA MET A 188 4.67 2.62 -9.43
C MET A 188 4.18 1.51 -8.50
N ALA A 189 2.89 1.25 -8.48
CA ALA A 189 2.30 0.17 -7.67
C ALA A 189 2.88 -1.20 -8.04
N TYR A 190 3.06 -1.47 -9.31
CA TYR A 190 3.66 -2.70 -9.82
C TYR A 190 5.10 -2.89 -9.32
N ARG A 191 5.90 -1.84 -9.37
CA ARG A 191 7.28 -1.86 -8.86
C ARG A 191 7.34 -2.07 -7.36
N ILE A 192 6.42 -1.46 -6.61
CA ILE A 192 6.29 -1.68 -5.16
C ILE A 192 5.87 -3.12 -4.89
N ALA A 193 4.94 -3.68 -5.66
CA ALA A 193 4.53 -5.08 -5.54
C ALA A 193 5.69 -6.04 -5.82
N TYR A 194 6.52 -5.76 -6.81
CA TYR A 194 7.74 -6.51 -7.08
C TYR A 194 8.66 -6.54 -5.85
N CYS A 195 8.86 -5.40 -5.20
CA CYS A 195 9.67 -5.32 -3.98
C CYS A 195 9.03 -6.06 -2.80
N LYS A 196 7.71 -6.03 -2.68
CA LYS A 196 6.99 -6.80 -1.64
C LYS A 196 7.28 -8.30 -1.75
N ILE A 197 7.37 -8.82 -2.96
CA ILE A 197 7.67 -10.23 -3.20
C ILE A 197 9.15 -10.53 -2.99
N ASN A 198 10.04 -9.76 -3.60
CA ASN A 198 11.46 -10.09 -3.70
C ASN A 198 12.32 -9.48 -2.58
N TYR A 199 11.89 -8.37 -1.98
CA TYR A 199 12.62 -7.64 -0.93
C TYR A 199 11.67 -7.27 0.22
N PRO A 200 11.12 -8.29 0.94
CA PRO A 200 10.06 -8.06 1.93
C PRO A 200 10.42 -7.06 3.02
N LEU A 201 11.60 -7.18 3.62
CA LEU A 201 12.01 -6.26 4.70
C LEU A 201 12.12 -4.81 4.22
N ALA A 202 12.64 -4.60 3.01
CA ALA A 202 12.67 -3.27 2.40
C ALA A 202 11.24 -2.73 2.17
N TYR A 203 10.35 -3.58 1.67
CA TYR A 203 8.95 -3.22 1.46
C TYR A 203 8.26 -2.83 2.76
N TYR A 204 8.33 -3.67 3.80
CA TYR A 204 7.68 -3.38 5.07
C TYR A 204 8.31 -2.18 5.78
N GLY A 205 9.62 -2.03 5.74
CA GLY A 205 10.30 -0.85 6.27
C GLY A 205 9.86 0.45 5.60
N ALA A 206 9.73 0.44 4.30
CA ALA A 206 9.23 1.58 3.53
C ALA A 206 7.75 1.85 3.80
N TYR A 207 6.91 0.82 3.83
CA TYR A 207 5.49 0.96 4.12
C TYR A 207 5.26 1.59 5.50
N PHE A 208 5.84 1.02 6.54
CA PHE A 208 5.66 1.50 7.91
C PHE A 208 6.25 2.89 8.14
N GLY A 209 7.31 3.23 7.45
CA GLY A 209 7.94 4.56 7.56
C GLY A 209 7.21 5.67 6.81
N ILE A 210 6.52 5.35 5.72
CA ILE A 210 5.96 6.34 4.80
C ILE A 210 4.44 6.30 4.75
N ARG A 211 3.85 5.10 4.63
CA ARG A 211 2.41 4.95 4.40
C ARG A 211 1.60 4.65 5.64
N ALA A 212 2.20 4.13 6.69
CA ALA A 212 1.52 3.88 7.95
C ALA A 212 1.34 5.18 8.72
N ASN A 213 0.10 5.59 8.96
CA ASN A 213 -0.22 6.86 9.63
C ASN A 213 -0.34 6.71 11.15
N ALA A 214 -0.45 5.48 11.66
CA ALA A 214 -0.72 5.20 13.07
C ALA A 214 0.11 3.99 13.57
N PHE A 215 1.34 3.88 13.13
CA PHE A 215 2.23 2.81 13.57
C PHE A 215 2.56 2.96 15.07
N SER A 216 2.34 1.89 15.83
CA SER A 216 2.53 1.86 17.29
C SER A 216 3.49 0.74 17.68
N TYR A 217 4.57 1.09 18.36
CA TYR A 217 5.50 0.10 18.92
C TYR A 217 4.79 -0.87 19.88
N GLU A 218 4.00 -0.34 20.81
CA GLU A 218 3.29 -1.16 21.80
C GLU A 218 2.38 -2.19 21.17
N LEU A 219 1.58 -1.77 20.20
CA LEU A 219 0.56 -2.64 19.59
C LEU A 219 1.14 -3.61 18.56
N MET A 220 2.23 -3.24 17.90
CA MET A 220 2.68 -3.91 16.68
C MET A 220 4.03 -4.62 16.79
N CYS A 221 4.92 -4.16 17.67
CA CYS A 221 6.30 -4.61 17.65
C CYS A 221 6.67 -5.64 18.74
N GLN A 222 5.71 -6.09 19.51
CA GLN A 222 5.96 -7.00 20.63
C GLN A 222 5.56 -8.46 20.34
N GLY A 223 5.56 -8.85 19.08
CA GLY A 223 5.32 -10.20 18.64
C GLY A 223 3.88 -10.45 18.17
N LYS A 224 3.73 -11.59 17.51
CA LYS A 224 2.47 -12.02 16.88
C LYS A 224 1.33 -12.16 17.88
N ASP A 225 1.59 -12.73 19.05
CA ASP A 225 0.54 -13.00 20.03
C ASP A 225 -0.07 -11.71 20.60
N LYS A 226 0.76 -10.73 20.93
CA LYS A 226 0.29 -9.41 21.36
C LYS A 226 -0.47 -8.68 20.26
N LEU A 227 0.05 -8.73 19.03
CA LEU A 227 -0.66 -8.15 17.89
C LEU A 227 -2.06 -8.74 17.74
N ASN A 228 -2.17 -10.06 17.76
CA ASN A 228 -3.45 -10.76 17.63
C ASN A 228 -4.42 -10.41 18.77
N TYR A 229 -3.91 -10.28 19.99
CA TYR A 229 -4.70 -9.82 21.14
C TYR A 229 -5.33 -8.45 20.91
N TYR A 230 -4.54 -7.47 20.49
CA TYR A 230 -5.03 -6.12 20.20
C TYR A 230 -5.94 -6.08 18.97
N MET A 231 -5.61 -6.82 17.92
CA MET A 231 -6.47 -6.89 16.73
C MET A 231 -7.84 -7.46 17.04
N LYS A 232 -7.91 -8.48 17.88
CA LYS A 232 -9.18 -9.09 18.32
C LYS A 232 -10.06 -8.07 19.04
N ASP A 233 -9.48 -7.26 19.92
CA ASP A 233 -10.21 -6.19 20.62
C ASP A 233 -10.70 -5.12 19.64
N TYR A 234 -9.85 -4.66 18.72
CA TYR A 234 -10.22 -3.66 17.71
C TYR A 234 -11.34 -4.14 16.80
N LYS A 235 -11.29 -5.39 16.36
CA LYS A 235 -12.35 -5.98 15.52
C LYS A 235 -13.67 -6.11 16.27
N ARG A 236 -13.64 -6.48 17.53
CA ARG A 236 -14.84 -6.55 18.39
C ARG A 236 -15.52 -5.19 18.50
N ARG A 237 -14.75 -4.10 18.48
CA ARG A 237 -15.23 -2.72 18.58
C ARG A 237 -15.33 -2.02 17.23
N SER A 238 -15.36 -2.75 16.12
CA SER A 238 -15.25 -2.20 14.76
C SER A 238 -16.20 -1.04 14.48
N ASP A 239 -17.43 -1.11 14.97
CA ASP A 239 -18.45 -0.09 14.74
C ASP A 239 -18.24 1.19 15.57
N SER A 240 -17.38 1.14 16.59
CA SER A 240 -17.13 2.25 17.52
C SER A 240 -15.72 2.81 17.45
N LEU A 241 -14.90 2.35 16.49
CA LEU A 241 -13.54 2.83 16.34
C LEU A 241 -13.49 4.29 15.88
N SER A 242 -12.63 5.09 16.54
CA SER A 242 -12.28 6.43 16.06
C SER A 242 -11.53 6.35 14.72
N ASN A 243 -11.42 7.47 14.01
CA ASN A 243 -10.65 7.51 12.76
C ASN A 243 -9.19 7.09 12.98
N LYS A 244 -8.57 7.50 14.09
CA LYS A 244 -7.21 7.08 14.44
C LYS A 244 -7.13 5.57 14.68
N GLU A 245 -8.09 5.00 15.39
CA GLU A 245 -8.15 3.57 15.66
C GLU A 245 -8.38 2.74 14.38
N GLN A 246 -9.15 3.26 13.43
CA GLN A 246 -9.30 2.64 12.10
C GLN A 246 -7.96 2.59 11.36
N ASP A 247 -7.18 3.67 11.42
CA ASP A 247 -5.83 3.70 10.83
C ASP A 247 -4.89 2.72 11.54
N VAL A 248 -4.98 2.62 12.87
CA VAL A 248 -4.22 1.62 13.64
C VAL A 248 -4.56 0.21 13.20
N LEU A 249 -5.84 -0.11 13.04
CA LEU A 249 -6.27 -1.45 12.58
C LEU A 249 -5.76 -1.75 11.17
N LYS A 250 -5.80 -0.78 10.28
CA LYS A 250 -5.26 -0.90 8.94
C LYS A 250 -3.77 -1.24 8.97
N ASP A 251 -3.00 -0.54 9.79
CA ASP A 251 -1.56 -0.78 9.94
C ASP A 251 -1.28 -2.13 10.62
N MET A 252 -2.08 -2.53 11.61
CA MET A 252 -1.98 -3.85 12.24
C MET A 252 -2.17 -5.00 11.24
N LYS A 253 -3.04 -4.85 10.26
CA LYS A 253 -3.23 -5.87 9.21
C LYS A 253 -1.98 -6.10 8.37
N ILE A 254 -1.23 -5.04 8.08
CA ILE A 254 0.05 -5.15 7.36
C ILE A 254 1.11 -5.82 8.24
N VAL A 255 1.17 -5.49 9.52
CA VAL A 255 2.06 -6.15 10.48
C VAL A 255 1.72 -7.64 10.61
N GLN A 256 0.43 -7.98 10.66
CA GLN A 256 -0.03 -9.37 10.69
C GLN A 256 0.49 -10.16 9.49
N GLU A 257 0.41 -9.59 8.30
CA GLU A 257 0.95 -10.20 7.08
C GLU A 257 2.46 -10.40 7.18
N MET A 258 3.19 -9.40 7.67
CA MET A 258 4.64 -9.49 7.87
C MET A 258 5.01 -10.64 8.81
N TYR A 259 4.34 -10.75 9.95
CA TYR A 259 4.56 -11.85 10.89
C TYR A 259 4.20 -13.21 10.29
N ALA A 260 3.09 -13.30 9.57
CA ALA A 260 2.69 -14.53 8.89
C ALA A 260 3.75 -15.01 7.88
N ARG A 261 4.44 -14.08 7.24
CA ARG A 261 5.56 -14.38 6.33
C ARG A 261 6.85 -14.76 7.05
N GLY A 262 6.88 -14.72 8.39
CA GLY A 262 8.04 -15.10 9.20
C GLY A 262 9.02 -13.96 9.50
N TYR A 263 8.65 -12.72 9.24
CA TYR A 263 9.49 -11.56 9.56
C TYR A 263 9.08 -10.97 10.90
N GLU A 264 10.07 -10.37 11.60
CA GLU A 264 9.89 -9.85 12.96
C GLU A 264 10.49 -8.45 13.09
N PHE A 265 10.07 -7.75 14.16
CA PHE A 265 10.74 -6.54 14.62
C PHE A 265 11.81 -6.87 15.66
N LEU A 266 12.89 -6.10 15.66
CA LEU A 266 13.81 -6.05 16.78
C LEU A 266 13.18 -5.25 17.93
N PRO A 267 13.47 -5.58 19.20
CA PRO A 267 13.20 -4.68 20.31
C PRO A 267 13.85 -3.33 20.03
N LEU A 268 13.13 -2.24 20.28
CA LEU A 268 13.66 -0.91 20.06
C LEU A 268 14.85 -0.66 20.99
N ASP A 269 16.00 -0.33 20.39
CA ASP A 269 17.24 0.00 21.10
C ASP A 269 17.43 1.52 21.06
N ILE A 270 17.35 2.16 22.23
CA ILE A 270 17.42 3.63 22.34
C ILE A 270 18.75 4.23 21.87
N TYR A 271 19.79 3.40 21.72
CA TYR A 271 21.10 3.84 21.23
C TYR A 271 21.26 3.65 19.72
N LYS A 272 20.54 2.71 19.13
CA LYS A 272 20.63 2.37 17.69
C LYS A 272 19.48 2.89 16.86
N ALA A 273 18.30 3.08 17.46
CA ALA A 273 17.11 3.50 16.74
C ALA A 273 17.28 4.88 16.12
N LYS A 274 16.75 5.05 14.92
CA LYS A 274 16.64 6.34 14.25
C LYS A 274 15.38 7.07 14.73
N ALA A 275 15.32 8.39 14.48
CA ALA A 275 14.17 9.19 14.91
C ALA A 275 12.87 8.72 14.22
N THR A 276 12.87 8.62 12.90
CA THR A 276 11.67 8.36 12.09
C THR A 276 11.82 7.24 11.08
N LYS A 277 13.02 6.70 10.90
CA LYS A 277 13.32 5.72 9.86
C LYS A 277 13.45 4.31 10.42
N PHE A 278 12.79 3.35 9.79
CA PHE A 278 13.01 1.92 10.06
C PHE A 278 14.38 1.49 9.53
N GLN A 279 15.03 0.58 10.24
CA GLN A 279 16.32 0.02 9.85
C GLN A 279 16.20 -1.50 9.68
N ILE A 280 16.91 -2.03 8.70
CA ILE A 280 17.04 -3.47 8.51
C ILE A 280 18.35 -3.88 9.20
N ILE A 281 18.25 -4.68 10.26
CA ILE A 281 19.39 -5.14 11.06
C ILE A 281 19.23 -6.65 11.30
N ASP A 282 20.22 -7.43 10.89
CA ASP A 282 20.26 -8.90 11.12
C ASP A 282 18.97 -9.62 10.65
N GLY A 283 18.44 -9.21 9.50
CA GLY A 283 17.23 -9.82 8.92
C GLY A 283 15.92 -9.46 9.62
N LYS A 284 15.91 -8.40 10.42
CA LYS A 284 14.74 -7.90 11.16
C LYS A 284 14.61 -6.40 10.99
N LEU A 285 13.45 -5.84 11.36
CA LEU A 285 13.21 -4.41 11.33
C LEU A 285 13.36 -3.80 12.73
N MET A 286 14.24 -2.80 12.84
CA MET A 286 14.32 -1.92 14.00
C MET A 286 13.32 -0.77 13.82
N PRO A 287 12.29 -0.65 14.68
CA PRO A 287 11.37 0.47 14.59
C PRO A 287 12.04 1.80 14.98
N PRO A 288 11.53 2.93 14.48
CA PRO A 288 12.04 4.23 14.87
C PRO A 288 11.54 4.66 16.24
N LEU A 289 12.23 5.63 16.84
CA LEU A 289 11.82 6.22 18.11
C LEU A 289 10.43 6.85 18.05
N SER A 290 10.04 7.42 16.92
CA SER A 290 8.72 8.00 16.71
C SER A 290 7.57 6.98 16.77
N SER A 291 7.85 5.68 16.73
CA SER A 291 6.84 4.63 16.91
C SER A 291 6.37 4.48 18.36
N ILE A 292 7.08 5.08 19.30
CA ILE A 292 6.67 5.14 20.72
C ILE A 292 5.53 6.15 20.85
N GLU A 293 4.43 5.73 21.44
CA GLU A 293 3.28 6.62 21.63
C GLU A 293 3.65 7.85 22.47
N GLY A 294 3.26 9.04 21.99
CA GLY A 294 3.60 10.31 22.63
C GLY A 294 4.97 10.87 22.28
N MET A 295 5.82 10.09 21.59
CA MET A 295 7.12 10.55 21.12
C MET A 295 6.95 11.28 19.79
N GLY A 296 6.93 12.62 19.83
CA GLY A 296 6.90 13.43 18.62
C GLY A 296 8.21 13.39 17.86
N GLU A 297 8.20 13.83 16.61
CA GLU A 297 9.37 13.81 15.73
C GLU A 297 10.57 14.55 16.32
N LYS A 298 10.36 15.74 16.87
CA LYS A 298 11.42 16.54 17.50
C LYS A 298 12.02 15.85 18.72
N ALA A 299 11.19 15.23 19.56
CA ALA A 299 11.65 14.46 20.70
C ALA A 299 12.44 13.23 20.25
N ALA A 300 11.99 12.53 19.22
CA ALA A 300 12.71 11.40 18.64
C ALA A 300 14.07 11.80 18.08
N GLU A 301 14.15 12.92 17.37
CA GLU A 301 15.42 13.48 16.87
C GLU A 301 16.38 13.82 18.02
N ALA A 302 15.87 14.39 19.13
CA ALA A 302 16.67 14.68 20.30
C ALA A 302 17.25 13.42 20.95
N VAL A 303 16.49 12.34 21.02
CA VAL A 303 16.96 11.04 21.52
C VAL A 303 18.05 10.46 20.62
N GLU A 304 17.83 10.47 19.31
CA GLU A 304 18.83 9.98 18.34
C GLU A 304 20.14 10.76 18.46
N GLU A 305 20.07 12.08 18.58
CA GLU A 305 21.27 12.93 18.73
C GLU A 305 21.98 12.72 20.05
N ALA A 306 21.24 12.65 21.17
CA ALA A 306 21.81 12.45 22.50
C ALA A 306 22.52 11.09 22.62
N ALA A 307 22.04 10.07 21.93
CA ALA A 307 22.67 8.73 21.96
C ALA A 307 24.11 8.72 21.44
N LYS A 308 24.48 9.68 20.59
CA LYS A 308 25.84 9.82 20.06
C LYS A 308 26.87 10.20 21.13
N ASP A 309 26.42 10.82 22.22
CA ASP A 309 27.28 11.24 23.32
C ASP A 309 27.54 10.13 24.37
N GLY A 310 27.19 8.91 24.05
CA GLY A 310 27.45 7.74 24.87
C GLY A 310 26.28 7.29 25.75
N PRO A 311 26.47 6.22 26.54
CA PRO A 311 25.41 5.63 27.34
C PRO A 311 24.79 6.60 28.35
N TYR A 312 23.51 6.43 28.61
CA TYR A 312 22.80 7.14 29.67
C TYR A 312 23.16 6.52 31.01
N LEU A 313 23.39 7.38 32.02
CA LEU A 313 23.78 6.94 33.35
C LEU A 313 22.58 6.59 34.24
N SER A 314 21.44 7.18 33.95
CA SER A 314 20.19 7.00 34.70
C SER A 314 19.00 7.50 33.87
N LEU A 315 17.78 7.27 34.35
CA LEU A 315 16.57 7.88 33.75
C LEU A 315 16.59 9.40 33.84
N ASP A 316 17.12 9.97 34.92
CA ASP A 316 17.27 11.42 35.05
C ASP A 316 18.27 11.97 34.03
N ASP A 317 19.38 11.28 33.82
CA ASP A 317 20.36 11.63 32.79
C ASP A 317 19.70 11.58 31.37
N PHE A 318 18.95 10.53 31.09
CA PHE A 318 18.20 10.43 29.85
C PHE A 318 17.26 11.63 29.67
N ARG A 319 16.47 11.95 30.69
CA ARG A 319 15.54 13.09 30.67
C ARG A 319 16.24 14.42 30.45
N GLN A 320 17.35 14.65 31.13
CA GLN A 320 18.12 15.89 30.98
C GLN A 320 18.75 16.02 29.61
N ARG A 321 19.26 14.96 29.06
CA ARG A 321 19.94 14.95 27.75
C ARG A 321 18.98 15.01 26.57
N THR A 322 17.80 14.43 26.69
CA THR A 322 16.85 14.29 25.57
C THR A 322 15.67 15.24 25.65
N LYS A 323 15.35 15.77 26.84
CA LYS A 323 14.17 16.60 27.12
C LYS A 323 12.84 15.90 26.86
N VAL A 324 12.83 14.56 26.79
CA VAL A 324 11.61 13.75 26.69
C VAL A 324 10.77 13.94 27.96
N SER A 325 9.44 14.02 27.79
CA SER A 325 8.52 14.23 28.91
C SER A 325 8.53 13.04 29.88
N LYS A 326 8.20 13.32 31.15
CA LYS A 326 8.10 12.30 32.17
C LYS A 326 7.09 11.21 31.81
N THR A 327 5.95 11.59 31.24
CA THR A 327 4.91 10.64 30.82
C THR A 327 5.42 9.64 29.77
N VAL A 328 6.18 10.13 28.78
CA VAL A 328 6.77 9.28 27.75
C VAL A 328 7.86 8.39 28.33
N ILE A 329 8.68 8.88 29.25
CA ILE A 329 9.71 8.09 29.93
C ILE A 329 9.08 6.96 30.75
N GLU A 330 8.01 7.23 31.49
CA GLU A 330 7.26 6.21 32.22
C GLU A 330 6.72 5.12 31.27
N PHE A 331 6.15 5.54 30.16
CA PHE A 331 5.65 4.62 29.13
C PHE A 331 6.77 3.77 28.51
N MET A 332 7.93 4.38 28.19
CA MET A 332 9.10 3.65 27.71
C MET A 332 9.62 2.67 28.75
N SER A 333 9.61 3.03 30.02
CA SER A 333 10.00 2.16 31.12
C SER A 333 9.07 0.95 31.24
N ASP A 334 7.76 1.16 31.12
CA ASP A 334 6.76 0.09 31.12
C ASP A 334 6.93 -0.86 29.94
N LEU A 335 7.43 -0.38 28.81
CA LEU A 335 7.77 -1.18 27.64
C LEU A 335 9.13 -1.90 27.76
N GLY A 336 9.87 -1.66 28.84
CA GLY A 336 11.17 -2.28 29.06
C GLY A 336 12.31 -1.74 28.20
N LEU A 337 12.19 -0.52 27.67
CA LEU A 337 13.14 0.04 26.71
C LEU A 337 14.43 0.57 27.32
N PHE A 338 14.47 0.75 28.63
CA PHE A 338 15.65 1.27 29.33
C PHE A 338 16.60 0.18 29.89
N GLY A 339 16.21 -1.07 29.82
CA GLY A 339 17.03 -2.15 30.40
C GLY A 339 17.25 -1.94 31.91
N ASN A 340 18.52 -1.72 32.30
CA ASN A 340 18.94 -1.60 33.70
C ASN A 340 19.06 -0.12 34.18
N LEU A 341 18.59 0.85 33.43
CA LEU A 341 18.66 2.26 33.83
C LEU A 341 17.72 2.62 34.99
#